data_1be6b69a0a9943c2c55e9a8788d52004
#
_entry.id   1be6b69a0a9943c2c55e9a8788d52004
#
_cell.length_a   1.000
_cell.length_b   1.000
_cell.length_c   1.000
_cell.angle_alpha   90.00
_cell.angle_beta   90.00
_cell.angle_gamma   90.00
#
_symmetry.space_group_name_H-M   'P 1'
#
loop_
_entity.id
_entity.type
_entity.pdbx_description
1 polymer ?
#
loop_
_entity_poly.entity_id
_entity_poly.type
_entity_poly.pdbx_seq_one_letter_code
_entity_poly.pdbx_strand_id
1 'polypeptide(L)'
;MQQNQHGYDTDSIKQLSDDIVNNTISKERLFDLPKMNDKHIEYDVKDVVGERISLKQMESYMQLDIVEDEGLLFKDTLTEDELLKVVKYNMYDVRATAKLFMHVYESHFEVSESLVESFNLNDRDVGKSQGSMIDKILTDNYTHKPKDIDKPTLNYNGFDLSSLFDVDNVEELLQMLDKQYVDDTKGNKRQRYYNRNGQIELQTRENGSKIEPNKFKGYTINKHGIHITISKGGAHGCIKGIYKDVTELDIASMYPSLIINSNALGTATQKYNAIREERLTLKHNKLNPKREKALKLVLNTVSGRMDAKFSALYIPNKMLSLRLIGQAVLLKMVELATKQGAKVISVNTDGIYCIGQFDAKPVIDEVKRLFNLDLEEDKYKRVALATTNYAVLQTEDGNVKRRGNLKNFDYKNTQVFPKVVSDAVTNHLLYNTSIEQYINDNQNKWDFVQLAKVTGKHTMRDESGKLYQKVNRIIATKSGVTGLTSTKESKKGYVKVNTVVPQQQYNIVNEVNQLRKTELSNIDRDYYISWANKLLKDFGN
;
A
#
# COMPACT_ATOMS: atom_id res chain seq x y z
N MET A 1 28.71 -20.23 -5.66
CA MET A 1 28.58 -21.43 -4.80
C MET A 1 27.80 -22.58 -5.44
N GLN A 2 26.80 -22.35 -6.27
CA GLN A 2 26.09 -23.42 -7.01
C GLN A 2 26.96 -24.11 -8.11
N GLN A 3 27.93 -23.38 -8.64
CA GLN A 3 28.82 -23.84 -9.72
C GLN A 3 29.46 -25.20 -9.47
N ASN A 4 29.97 -25.42 -8.25
CA ASN A 4 30.75 -26.64 -7.94
C ASN A 4 29.91 -27.89 -7.64
N GLN A 5 28.58 -27.74 -7.42
CA GLN A 5 27.72 -28.90 -7.10
C GLN A 5 27.05 -29.54 -8.32
N HIS A 6 26.97 -28.82 -9.45
CA HIS A 6 26.20 -29.26 -10.63
C HIS A 6 26.94 -29.18 -11.96
N GLY A 7 28.24 -28.87 -11.96
CA GLY A 7 29.07 -28.91 -13.17
C GLY A 7 28.81 -27.79 -14.19
N TYR A 8 28.16 -26.70 -13.77
CA TYR A 8 27.97 -25.51 -14.64
C TYR A 8 29.28 -24.70 -14.68
N ASP A 9 29.74 -24.39 -15.89
CA ASP A 9 30.81 -23.42 -16.09
C ASP A 9 30.30 -21.95 -15.97
N THR A 10 31.23 -21.00 -15.93
CA THR A 10 30.94 -19.58 -15.73
C THR A 10 30.06 -19.01 -16.84
N ASP A 11 30.28 -19.46 -18.09
CA ASP A 11 29.56 -18.92 -19.25
C ASP A 11 28.12 -19.42 -19.28
N SER A 12 27.90 -20.69 -18.91
CA SER A 12 26.55 -21.27 -18.76
C SER A 12 25.75 -20.57 -17.68
N ILE A 13 26.38 -20.20 -16.55
CA ILE A 13 25.72 -19.43 -15.47
C ILE A 13 25.41 -18.01 -15.93
N LYS A 14 26.33 -17.35 -16.62
CA LYS A 14 26.11 -16.02 -17.19
C LYS A 14 24.96 -16.04 -18.19
N GLN A 15 24.97 -16.98 -19.13
CA GLN A 15 23.90 -17.14 -20.12
C GLN A 15 22.53 -17.36 -19.44
N LEU A 16 22.47 -18.20 -18.42
CA LEU A 16 21.24 -18.44 -17.66
C LEU A 16 20.77 -17.18 -16.95
N SER A 17 21.67 -16.43 -16.33
CA SER A 17 21.38 -15.14 -15.69
C SER A 17 20.82 -14.13 -16.70
N ASP A 18 21.44 -14.02 -17.86
CA ASP A 18 21.01 -13.12 -18.93
C ASP A 18 19.63 -13.53 -19.48
N ASP A 19 19.38 -14.81 -19.65
CA ASP A 19 18.08 -15.34 -20.08
C ASP A 19 16.96 -15.04 -19.07
N ILE A 20 17.25 -15.13 -17.77
CA ILE A 20 16.31 -14.76 -16.69
C ILE A 20 16.03 -13.25 -16.71
N VAL A 21 17.07 -12.42 -16.76
CA VAL A 21 16.96 -10.96 -16.73
C VAL A 21 16.22 -10.43 -17.95
N ASN A 22 16.48 -11.00 -19.13
CA ASN A 22 15.83 -10.61 -20.39
C ASN A 22 14.46 -11.26 -20.61
N ASN A 23 14.02 -12.14 -19.70
CA ASN A 23 12.75 -12.86 -19.80
C ASN A 23 12.69 -13.78 -21.04
N THR A 24 13.83 -14.34 -21.46
CA THR A 24 13.98 -15.22 -22.62
C THR A 24 13.94 -16.70 -22.27
N ILE A 25 14.07 -17.01 -20.96
CA ILE A 25 14.00 -18.39 -20.47
C ILE A 25 12.56 -18.93 -20.49
N SER A 26 12.35 -20.15 -20.98
CA SER A 26 11.06 -20.80 -20.89
C SER A 26 10.70 -21.19 -19.44
N LYS A 27 9.41 -21.26 -19.14
CA LYS A 27 8.95 -21.69 -17.80
C LYS A 27 9.39 -23.11 -17.48
N GLU A 28 9.37 -24.00 -18.49
CA GLU A 28 9.82 -25.37 -18.38
C GLU A 28 11.29 -25.43 -17.94
N ARG A 29 12.17 -24.67 -18.61
CA ARG A 29 13.59 -24.60 -18.27
C ARG A 29 13.84 -24.04 -16.86
N LEU A 30 13.00 -23.12 -16.37
CA LEU A 30 13.07 -22.63 -14.99
C LEU A 30 12.74 -23.74 -13.97
N PHE A 31 11.80 -24.64 -14.29
CA PHE A 31 11.45 -25.76 -13.42
C PHE A 31 12.52 -26.87 -13.41
N ASP A 32 13.30 -26.97 -14.49
CA ASP A 32 14.38 -27.94 -14.61
C ASP A 32 15.70 -27.50 -13.95
N LEU A 33 15.77 -26.25 -13.46
CA LEU A 33 16.93 -25.77 -12.72
C LEU A 33 17.12 -26.59 -11.43
N PRO A 34 18.38 -26.94 -11.09
CA PRO A 34 18.67 -27.66 -9.85
C PRO A 34 18.12 -26.87 -8.65
N LYS A 35 17.28 -27.53 -7.87
CA LYS A 35 16.79 -26.94 -6.61
C LYS A 35 17.95 -26.93 -5.60
N MET A 36 18.06 -25.84 -4.86
CA MET A 36 19.01 -25.77 -3.75
C MET A 36 18.78 -26.91 -2.77
N ASN A 37 19.89 -27.43 -2.21
CA ASN A 37 19.85 -28.53 -1.26
C ASN A 37 18.94 -28.18 -0.09
N ASP A 38 18.02 -29.05 0.20
CA ASP A 38 16.86 -28.92 1.07
C ASP A 38 17.12 -28.59 2.56
N LYS A 39 18.37 -28.31 2.95
CA LYS A 39 18.74 -28.07 4.36
C LYS A 39 18.77 -26.60 4.79
N HIS A 40 18.55 -25.64 3.86
CA HIS A 40 18.64 -24.22 4.19
C HIS A 40 17.24 -23.58 4.32
N ILE A 41 17.09 -22.74 5.34
CA ILE A 41 15.96 -21.83 5.49
C ILE A 41 16.35 -20.53 4.77
N GLU A 42 15.50 -20.07 3.85
CA GLU A 42 15.69 -18.84 3.12
C GLU A 42 14.72 -17.76 3.62
N TYR A 43 15.23 -16.56 3.79
CA TYR A 43 14.44 -15.36 4.13
C TYR A 43 14.54 -14.37 2.97
N ASP A 44 13.46 -14.20 2.22
CA ASP A 44 13.43 -13.25 1.10
C ASP A 44 12.97 -11.87 1.58
N VAL A 45 13.91 -10.96 1.80
CA VAL A 45 13.62 -9.58 2.20
C VAL A 45 12.88 -8.79 1.10
N LYS A 46 12.95 -9.24 -0.16
CA LYS A 46 12.26 -8.59 -1.27
C LYS A 46 10.75 -8.74 -1.15
N ASP A 47 10.26 -9.89 -0.70
CA ASP A 47 8.84 -10.13 -0.45
C ASP A 47 8.25 -9.18 0.60
N VAL A 48 9.09 -8.71 1.54
CA VAL A 48 8.67 -7.82 2.62
C VAL A 48 8.49 -6.38 2.15
N VAL A 49 9.42 -5.88 1.33
CA VAL A 49 9.45 -4.46 0.90
C VAL A 49 8.61 -4.18 -0.34
N GLY A 50 8.09 -5.20 -0.99
CA GLY A 50 7.25 -5.09 -2.17
C GLY A 50 8.02 -4.89 -3.48
N GLU A 51 7.37 -5.23 -4.58
CA GLU A 51 7.99 -5.35 -5.90
C GLU A 51 8.60 -4.07 -6.46
N ARG A 52 8.08 -2.90 -6.07
CA ARG A 52 8.45 -1.60 -6.66
C ARG A 52 9.53 -0.84 -5.89
N ILE A 53 10.02 -1.40 -4.79
CA ILE A 53 11.06 -0.78 -3.98
C ILE A 53 12.38 -1.48 -4.24
N SER A 54 13.41 -0.73 -4.63
CA SER A 54 14.76 -1.26 -4.82
C SER A 54 15.56 -1.22 -3.53
N LEU A 55 16.63 -2.04 -3.44
CA LEU A 55 17.56 -2.00 -2.33
C LEU A 55 18.15 -0.59 -2.16
N LYS A 56 18.45 0.13 -3.25
CA LYS A 56 18.97 1.50 -3.23
C LYS A 56 18.00 2.52 -2.60
N GLN A 57 16.70 2.30 -2.78
CA GLN A 57 15.71 3.08 -2.03
C GLN A 57 15.74 2.74 -0.55
N MET A 58 15.87 1.45 -0.19
CA MET A 58 15.98 1.03 1.21
C MET A 58 17.26 1.55 1.87
N GLU A 59 18.39 1.58 1.16
CA GLU A 59 19.63 2.21 1.63
C GLU A 59 19.40 3.66 2.03
N SER A 60 18.68 4.43 1.20
CA SER A 60 18.31 5.79 1.55
C SER A 60 17.50 5.87 2.84
N TYR A 61 16.53 5.00 2.98
CA TYR A 61 15.61 5.01 4.13
C TYR A 61 16.27 4.54 5.42
N MET A 62 17.16 3.58 5.31
CA MET A 62 17.98 3.13 6.45
C MET A 62 19.13 4.11 6.78
N GLN A 63 19.17 5.27 6.11
CA GLN A 63 20.23 6.29 6.28
C GLN A 63 21.63 5.75 5.99
N LEU A 64 21.75 4.84 5.01
CA LEU A 64 23.01 4.33 4.49
C LEU A 64 23.44 5.14 3.27
N ASP A 65 24.70 4.97 2.84
CA ASP A 65 25.14 5.47 1.55
C ASP A 65 24.34 4.79 0.44
N ILE A 66 24.02 5.51 -0.65
CA ILE A 66 23.42 4.92 -1.84
C ILE A 66 24.54 4.66 -2.84
N VAL A 67 24.85 3.39 -3.05
CA VAL A 67 25.93 2.98 -3.95
C VAL A 67 25.33 2.16 -5.09
N GLU A 68 25.44 2.67 -6.32
CA GLU A 68 25.05 1.93 -7.53
C GLU A 68 26.29 1.50 -8.31
N ASP A 69 26.16 0.40 -9.01
CA ASP A 69 27.17 -0.04 -9.98
C ASP A 69 27.24 0.95 -11.16
N GLU A 70 28.46 1.33 -11.55
CA GLU A 70 28.74 2.26 -12.67
C GLU A 70 28.59 1.57 -14.04
N GLY A 71 27.86 0.46 -14.13
CA GLY A 71 27.66 -0.31 -15.34
C GLY A 71 28.74 -1.40 -15.57
N LEU A 72 29.59 -1.64 -14.57
CA LEU A 72 30.64 -2.65 -14.65
C LEU A 72 30.10 -4.07 -14.74
N LEU A 73 28.94 -4.33 -14.11
CA LEU A 73 28.27 -5.64 -14.15
C LEU A 73 27.81 -6.07 -15.55
N PHE A 74 27.74 -5.13 -16.51
CA PHE A 74 27.33 -5.42 -17.88
C PHE A 74 28.50 -5.51 -18.87
N LYS A 75 29.75 -5.38 -18.38
CA LYS A 75 30.94 -5.55 -19.20
C LYS A 75 31.27 -7.03 -19.38
N ASP A 76 31.70 -7.39 -20.58
CA ASP A 76 32.13 -8.78 -20.88
C ASP A 76 33.47 -9.12 -20.24
N THR A 77 34.35 -8.13 -20.10
CA THR A 77 35.66 -8.27 -19.47
C THR A 77 35.92 -7.12 -18.51
N LEU A 78 36.50 -7.42 -17.34
CA LEU A 78 36.86 -6.46 -16.31
C LEU A 78 38.37 -6.43 -16.11
N THR A 79 38.94 -5.26 -15.90
CA THR A 79 40.29 -5.11 -15.37
C THR A 79 40.33 -5.49 -13.89
N GLU A 80 41.52 -5.68 -13.31
CA GLU A 80 41.66 -5.99 -11.87
C GLU A 80 41.05 -4.89 -10.99
N ASP A 81 41.28 -3.61 -11.34
CA ASP A 81 40.69 -2.48 -10.60
C ASP A 81 39.17 -2.45 -10.69
N GLU A 82 38.60 -2.76 -11.84
CA GLU A 82 37.16 -2.88 -12.03
C GLU A 82 36.58 -4.07 -11.27
N LEU A 83 37.27 -5.20 -11.26
CA LEU A 83 36.89 -6.36 -10.48
C LEU A 83 36.86 -6.03 -8.98
N LEU A 84 37.87 -5.32 -8.47
CA LEU A 84 37.89 -4.87 -7.08
C LEU A 84 36.72 -3.93 -6.75
N LYS A 85 36.31 -3.05 -7.69
CA LYS A 85 35.13 -2.20 -7.53
C LYS A 85 33.85 -3.04 -7.45
N VAL A 86 33.69 -4.04 -8.33
CA VAL A 86 32.52 -4.95 -8.31
C VAL A 86 32.47 -5.75 -7.00
N VAL A 87 33.61 -6.24 -6.52
CA VAL A 87 33.67 -6.97 -5.22
C VAL A 87 33.24 -6.04 -4.07
N LYS A 88 33.76 -4.81 -4.01
CA LYS A 88 33.37 -3.83 -2.99
C LYS A 88 31.89 -3.49 -3.06
N TYR A 89 31.35 -3.30 -4.26
CA TYR A 89 29.92 -3.08 -4.48
C TYR A 89 29.08 -4.26 -3.96
N ASN A 90 29.43 -5.48 -4.33
CA ASN A 90 28.70 -6.67 -3.84
C ASN A 90 28.78 -6.83 -2.31
N MET A 91 29.95 -6.57 -1.72
CA MET A 91 30.10 -6.59 -0.25
C MET A 91 29.19 -5.54 0.42
N TYR A 92 29.05 -4.38 -0.22
CA TYR A 92 28.15 -3.33 0.27
C TYR A 92 26.68 -3.76 0.19
N ASP A 93 26.25 -4.33 -0.93
CA ASP A 93 24.89 -4.84 -1.13
C ASP A 93 24.52 -5.95 -0.13
N VAL A 94 25.45 -6.87 0.14
CA VAL A 94 25.27 -7.90 1.16
C VAL A 94 25.08 -7.29 2.55
N ARG A 95 25.87 -6.29 2.92
CA ARG A 95 25.74 -5.58 4.21
C ARG A 95 24.44 -4.79 4.29
N ALA A 96 24.04 -4.11 3.22
CA ALA A 96 22.78 -3.39 3.15
C ALA A 96 21.57 -4.34 3.27
N THR A 97 21.63 -5.50 2.59
CA THR A 97 20.60 -6.55 2.70
C THR A 97 20.52 -7.13 4.11
N ALA A 98 21.65 -7.38 4.76
CA ALA A 98 21.67 -7.85 6.15
C ALA A 98 21.06 -6.83 7.11
N LYS A 99 21.34 -5.53 6.92
CA LYS A 99 20.70 -4.45 7.72
C LYS A 99 19.20 -4.36 7.44
N LEU A 100 18.77 -4.52 6.19
CA LEU A 100 17.36 -4.57 5.85
C LEU A 100 16.67 -5.76 6.52
N PHE A 101 17.29 -6.94 6.48
CA PHE A 101 16.78 -8.11 7.18
C PHE A 101 16.56 -7.83 8.68
N MET A 102 17.55 -7.28 9.36
CA MET A 102 17.42 -6.92 10.78
C MET A 102 16.31 -5.89 11.02
N HIS A 103 16.14 -4.94 10.10
CA HIS A 103 15.11 -3.90 10.21
C HIS A 103 13.69 -4.47 10.09
N VAL A 104 13.49 -5.50 9.27
CA VAL A 104 12.16 -6.09 9.04
C VAL A 104 11.93 -7.38 9.83
N TYR A 105 12.92 -7.89 10.53
CA TYR A 105 12.87 -9.19 11.20
C TYR A 105 11.68 -9.31 12.16
N GLU A 106 11.58 -8.43 13.15
CA GLU A 106 10.51 -8.48 14.16
C GLU A 106 9.12 -8.26 13.60
N SER A 107 9.01 -7.50 12.51
CA SER A 107 7.72 -7.17 11.92
C SER A 107 7.22 -8.20 10.92
N HIS A 108 8.10 -9.03 10.37
CA HIS A 108 7.77 -9.98 9.30
C HIS A 108 8.26 -11.40 9.59
N PHE A 109 9.57 -11.62 9.74
CA PHE A 109 10.11 -12.98 9.82
C PHE A 109 9.81 -13.64 11.16
N GLU A 110 9.92 -12.92 12.27
CA GLU A 110 9.53 -13.42 13.58
C GLU A 110 8.04 -13.82 13.63
N VAL A 111 7.18 -13.07 12.91
CA VAL A 111 5.76 -13.43 12.76
C VAL A 111 5.60 -14.71 11.95
N SER A 112 6.37 -14.87 10.87
CA SER A 112 6.38 -16.09 10.04
C SER A 112 6.87 -17.31 10.81
N GLU A 113 7.93 -17.17 11.60
CA GLU A 113 8.43 -18.21 12.51
C GLU A 113 7.37 -18.60 13.55
N SER A 114 6.69 -17.61 14.14
CA SER A 114 5.59 -17.85 15.07
C SER A 114 4.40 -18.58 14.43
N LEU A 115 4.13 -18.37 13.12
CA LEU A 115 3.13 -19.16 12.39
C LEU A 115 3.57 -20.61 12.23
N VAL A 116 4.83 -20.85 11.83
CA VAL A 116 5.38 -22.19 11.67
C VAL A 116 5.29 -22.97 12.98
N GLU A 117 5.75 -22.38 14.08
CA GLU A 117 5.71 -22.98 15.40
C GLU A 117 4.27 -23.21 15.88
N SER A 118 3.41 -22.19 15.79
CA SER A 118 2.05 -22.22 16.30
C SER A 118 1.16 -23.25 15.63
N PHE A 119 1.39 -23.54 14.34
CA PHE A 119 0.56 -24.45 13.54
C PHE A 119 1.30 -25.71 13.09
N ASN A 120 2.46 -25.98 13.70
CA ASN A 120 3.28 -27.15 13.42
C ASN A 120 3.52 -27.37 11.91
N LEU A 121 3.87 -26.29 11.22
CA LEU A 121 4.26 -26.33 9.81
C LEU A 121 5.70 -26.84 9.67
N ASN A 122 6.14 -27.09 8.44
CA ASN A 122 7.54 -27.40 8.20
C ASN A 122 8.41 -26.16 8.39
N ASP A 123 9.58 -26.28 9.02
CA ASP A 123 10.50 -25.15 9.28
C ASP A 123 10.85 -24.35 8.02
N ARG A 124 10.89 -25.01 6.86
CA ARG A 124 11.11 -24.37 5.55
C ARG A 124 9.97 -23.50 5.08
N ASP A 125 8.80 -23.64 5.68
CA ASP A 125 7.65 -22.79 5.32
C ASP A 125 7.87 -21.34 5.74
N VAL A 126 8.82 -21.05 6.65
CA VAL A 126 9.26 -19.68 6.97
C VAL A 126 9.71 -18.90 5.71
N GLY A 127 10.40 -19.58 4.77
CA GLY A 127 10.82 -18.97 3.51
C GLY A 127 9.71 -18.81 2.46
N LYS A 128 8.49 -19.25 2.75
CA LYS A 128 7.34 -19.07 1.86
C LYS A 128 6.60 -17.78 2.17
N SER A 129 5.87 -17.29 1.17
CA SER A 129 4.99 -16.15 1.42
C SER A 129 4.00 -16.46 2.54
N GLN A 130 3.75 -15.48 3.40
CA GLN A 130 2.79 -15.61 4.51
C GLN A 130 1.41 -16.10 4.03
N GLY A 131 0.97 -15.66 2.82
CA GLY A 131 -0.26 -16.14 2.21
C GLY A 131 -0.27 -17.64 1.94
N SER A 132 0.85 -18.21 1.49
CA SER A 132 0.97 -19.66 1.25
C SER A 132 0.92 -20.46 2.55
N MET A 133 1.52 -19.96 3.64
CA MET A 133 1.42 -20.59 4.96
C MET A 133 -0.03 -20.60 5.45
N ILE A 134 -0.74 -19.48 5.28
CA ILE A 134 -2.14 -19.34 5.70
C ILE A 134 -3.06 -20.29 4.91
N ASP A 135 -2.83 -20.45 3.60
CA ASP A 135 -3.53 -21.46 2.80
C ASP A 135 -3.36 -22.86 3.39
N LYS A 136 -2.12 -23.25 3.72
CA LYS A 136 -1.84 -24.55 4.36
C LYS A 136 -2.53 -24.72 5.70
N ILE A 137 -2.47 -23.68 6.54
CA ILE A 137 -3.08 -23.70 7.88
C ILE A 137 -4.58 -23.98 7.79
N LEU A 138 -5.28 -23.25 6.92
CA LEU A 138 -6.74 -23.29 6.85
C LEU A 138 -7.29 -24.43 5.99
N THR A 139 -6.51 -25.00 5.10
CA THR A 139 -6.93 -26.09 4.22
C THR A 139 -6.31 -27.44 4.57
N ASP A 140 -5.73 -27.56 5.75
CA ASP A 140 -5.07 -28.79 6.20
C ASP A 140 -4.11 -29.35 5.12
N ASN A 141 -3.13 -28.55 4.74
CA ASN A 141 -2.19 -28.85 3.65
C ASN A 141 -2.84 -29.10 2.28
N TYR A 142 -3.83 -28.25 1.94
CA TYR A 142 -4.55 -28.26 0.65
C TYR A 142 -5.53 -29.41 0.42
N THR A 143 -5.87 -30.19 1.43
CA THR A 143 -6.83 -31.29 1.32
C THR A 143 -8.29 -30.82 1.37
N HIS A 144 -8.59 -29.75 2.13
CA HIS A 144 -9.95 -29.23 2.31
C HIS A 144 -10.06 -27.80 1.77
N LYS A 145 -10.38 -27.68 0.48
CA LYS A 145 -10.57 -26.37 -0.16
C LYS A 145 -12.03 -25.92 -0.06
N PRO A 146 -12.30 -24.65 0.27
CA PRO A 146 -13.66 -24.13 0.25
C PRO A 146 -14.20 -24.09 -1.19
N LYS A 147 -15.53 -24.16 -1.31
CA LYS A 147 -16.21 -24.05 -2.60
C LYS A 147 -16.79 -22.65 -2.77
N ASP A 148 -16.59 -22.08 -3.96
CA ASP A 148 -17.23 -20.82 -4.32
C ASP A 148 -18.72 -21.00 -4.61
N ILE A 149 -19.42 -19.89 -4.77
CA ILE A 149 -20.80 -19.79 -5.22
C ILE A 149 -20.83 -19.40 -6.69
N ASP A 150 -21.89 -19.77 -7.42
CA ASP A 150 -21.98 -19.50 -8.85
C ASP A 150 -22.05 -18.00 -9.16
N LYS A 151 -22.76 -17.23 -8.33
CA LYS A 151 -22.93 -15.78 -8.46
C LYS A 151 -22.82 -15.08 -7.11
N PRO A 152 -22.31 -13.84 -7.06
CA PRO A 152 -22.38 -13.01 -5.87
C PRO A 152 -23.82 -12.77 -5.42
N THR A 153 -24.01 -12.52 -4.12
CA THR A 153 -25.32 -12.25 -3.52
C THR A 153 -25.26 -11.06 -2.56
N LEU A 154 -26.38 -10.36 -2.40
CA LEU A 154 -26.61 -9.37 -1.35
C LEU A 154 -27.53 -9.87 -0.24
N ASN A 155 -27.94 -11.14 -0.28
CA ASN A 155 -28.70 -11.74 0.81
C ASN A 155 -27.78 -12.05 1.99
N TYR A 156 -28.11 -11.50 3.15
CA TYR A 156 -27.39 -11.73 4.38
C TYR A 156 -28.37 -11.87 5.56
N ASN A 157 -28.26 -12.97 6.30
CA ASN A 157 -29.18 -13.30 7.40
C ASN A 157 -30.67 -13.24 7.03
N GLY A 158 -30.99 -13.56 5.77
CA GLY A 158 -32.36 -13.53 5.25
C GLY A 158 -32.84 -12.16 4.76
N PHE A 159 -32.01 -11.14 4.80
CA PHE A 159 -32.31 -9.80 4.31
C PHE A 159 -31.67 -9.55 2.94
N ASP A 160 -32.44 -9.00 2.02
CA ASP A 160 -31.91 -8.43 0.77
C ASP A 160 -31.44 -7.00 1.04
N LEU A 161 -30.15 -6.74 0.75
CA LEU A 161 -29.48 -5.47 1.00
C LEU A 161 -29.43 -4.55 -0.24
N SER A 162 -30.05 -4.92 -1.35
CA SER A 162 -29.99 -4.18 -2.62
C SER A 162 -30.48 -2.73 -2.48
N SER A 163 -31.54 -2.51 -1.72
CA SER A 163 -32.13 -1.19 -1.48
C SER A 163 -31.17 -0.19 -0.81
N LEU A 164 -30.16 -0.66 -0.08
CA LEU A 164 -29.13 0.21 0.50
C LEU A 164 -28.24 0.86 -0.56
N PHE A 165 -28.12 0.22 -1.71
CA PHE A 165 -27.34 0.71 -2.86
C PHE A 165 -28.19 1.49 -3.86
N ASP A 166 -29.46 1.74 -3.58
CA ASP A 166 -30.43 2.35 -4.52
C ASP A 166 -30.54 1.56 -5.84
N VAL A 167 -30.54 0.23 -5.74
CA VAL A 167 -30.73 -0.71 -6.86
C VAL A 167 -31.81 -1.74 -6.52
N ASP A 168 -32.44 -2.33 -7.55
CA ASP A 168 -33.52 -3.30 -7.34
C ASP A 168 -33.00 -4.69 -6.92
N ASN A 169 -31.79 -5.04 -7.38
CA ASN A 169 -31.20 -6.36 -7.11
C ASN A 169 -29.67 -6.36 -7.29
N VAL A 170 -29.05 -7.50 -6.92
CA VAL A 170 -27.58 -7.66 -7.03
C VAL A 170 -27.07 -7.65 -8.48
N GLU A 171 -27.87 -8.13 -9.44
CA GLU A 171 -27.49 -8.14 -10.86
C GLU A 171 -27.33 -6.72 -11.39
N GLU A 172 -28.24 -5.81 -11.03
CA GLU A 172 -28.11 -4.40 -11.37
C GLU A 172 -26.87 -3.78 -10.76
N LEU A 173 -26.61 -4.01 -9.46
CA LEU A 173 -25.40 -3.54 -8.80
C LEU A 173 -24.13 -4.05 -9.51
N LEU A 174 -24.07 -5.34 -9.81
CA LEU A 174 -22.92 -5.92 -10.53
C LEU A 174 -22.75 -5.33 -11.92
N GLN A 175 -23.85 -5.08 -12.63
CA GLN A 175 -23.78 -4.38 -13.91
C GLN A 175 -23.23 -2.97 -13.80
N MET A 176 -23.62 -2.22 -12.77
CA MET A 176 -23.06 -0.88 -12.50
C MET A 176 -21.56 -0.95 -12.19
N LEU A 177 -21.12 -1.97 -11.47
CA LEU A 177 -19.71 -2.19 -11.12
C LEU A 177 -18.87 -2.75 -12.29
N ASP A 178 -19.46 -3.53 -13.19
CA ASP A 178 -18.78 -4.22 -14.29
C ASP A 178 -18.81 -3.45 -15.62
N LYS A 179 -19.74 -2.52 -15.81
CA LYS A 179 -19.79 -1.65 -17.00
C LYS A 179 -18.63 -0.65 -17.05
N GLN A 180 -17.42 -1.15 -16.89
CA GLN A 180 -16.21 -0.34 -16.77
C GLN A 180 -15.66 0.13 -18.12
N TYR A 181 -16.02 -0.53 -19.23
CA TYR A 181 -15.42 -0.29 -20.53
C TYR A 181 -16.49 -0.16 -21.62
N VAL A 182 -16.31 0.81 -22.49
CA VAL A 182 -17.04 0.94 -23.77
C VAL A 182 -16.04 0.75 -24.86
N ASP A 183 -16.36 -0.07 -25.85
CA ASP A 183 -15.60 -0.09 -27.09
C ASP A 183 -15.75 1.27 -27.78
N ASP A 184 -14.63 1.93 -28.06
CA ASP A 184 -14.66 3.13 -28.87
C ASP A 184 -14.77 2.74 -30.35
N THR A 185 -15.02 3.73 -31.21
CA THR A 185 -15.12 3.56 -32.67
C THR A 185 -13.86 3.00 -33.34
N LYS A 186 -12.78 2.79 -32.58
CA LYS A 186 -11.51 2.20 -33.01
C LYS A 186 -11.22 0.84 -32.35
N GLY A 187 -12.20 0.23 -31.69
CA GLY A 187 -12.06 -1.07 -31.02
C GLY A 187 -11.26 -1.06 -29.72
N ASN A 188 -10.95 0.11 -29.15
CA ASN A 188 -10.29 0.19 -27.85
C ASN A 188 -11.32 0.17 -26.74
N LYS A 189 -11.08 -0.65 -25.72
CA LYS A 189 -11.91 -0.66 -24.51
C LYS A 189 -11.70 0.63 -23.72
N ARG A 190 -12.78 1.39 -23.49
CA ARG A 190 -12.76 2.62 -22.70
C ARG A 190 -13.61 2.51 -21.46
N GLN A 191 -13.13 3.10 -20.39
CA GLN A 191 -13.80 3.12 -19.10
C GLN A 191 -15.00 4.07 -19.13
N ARG A 192 -16.16 3.64 -18.59
CA ARG A 192 -17.37 4.45 -18.41
C ARG A 192 -17.30 5.14 -17.05
N TYR A 193 -17.78 6.40 -17.01
CA TYR A 193 -18.04 7.13 -15.77
C TYR A 193 -19.52 7.33 -15.60
N TYR A 194 -19.96 7.25 -14.36
CA TYR A 194 -21.31 7.65 -13.99
C TYR A 194 -21.24 9.06 -13.38
N ASN A 195 -22.11 9.95 -13.87
CA ASN A 195 -22.30 11.26 -13.24
C ASN A 195 -23.06 11.12 -11.92
N ARG A 196 -23.26 12.26 -11.23
CA ARG A 196 -23.95 12.31 -9.94
C ARG A 196 -25.38 11.77 -9.97
N ASN A 197 -25.96 11.62 -11.15
CA ASN A 197 -27.32 11.13 -11.37
C ASN A 197 -27.35 9.67 -11.87
N GLY A 198 -26.22 8.95 -11.82
CA GLY A 198 -26.13 7.57 -12.30
C GLY A 198 -26.08 7.40 -13.81
N GLN A 199 -26.01 8.52 -14.59
CA GLN A 199 -25.92 8.48 -16.06
C GLN A 199 -24.46 8.32 -16.51
N ILE A 200 -24.27 7.62 -17.64
CA ILE A 200 -22.93 7.39 -18.20
C ILE A 200 -22.42 8.65 -18.88
N GLU A 201 -21.32 9.19 -18.40
CA GLU A 201 -20.60 10.28 -19.05
C GLU A 201 -19.25 9.81 -19.60
N LEU A 202 -18.98 10.12 -20.86
CA LEU A 202 -17.65 10.03 -21.47
C LEU A 202 -16.97 11.39 -21.30
N GLN A 203 -15.98 11.48 -20.42
CA GLN A 203 -15.24 12.72 -20.28
C GLN A 203 -14.41 13.01 -21.53
N THR A 204 -14.64 14.18 -22.13
CA THR A 204 -13.79 14.75 -23.19
C THR A 204 -13.09 16.00 -22.65
N ARG A 205 -11.85 16.22 -23.05
CA ARG A 205 -11.16 17.49 -22.79
C ARG A 205 -11.76 18.59 -23.67
N GLU A 206 -11.59 19.84 -23.28
CA GLU A 206 -12.07 21.02 -24.02
C GLU A 206 -11.61 21.05 -25.49
N ASN A 207 -10.47 20.47 -25.80
CA ASN A 207 -9.95 20.33 -27.16
C ASN A 207 -10.53 19.12 -27.95
N GLY A 208 -11.58 18.49 -27.45
CA GLY A 208 -12.21 17.31 -28.08
C GLY A 208 -11.44 16.00 -27.93
N SER A 209 -10.23 15.99 -27.35
CA SER A 209 -9.50 14.76 -27.07
C SER A 209 -10.11 14.05 -25.87
N LYS A 210 -10.29 12.74 -25.99
CA LYS A 210 -10.90 11.95 -24.90
C LYS A 210 -9.90 11.77 -23.76
N ILE A 211 -10.36 11.97 -22.53
CA ILE A 211 -9.57 11.70 -21.33
C ILE A 211 -9.54 10.18 -21.14
N GLU A 212 -8.35 9.58 -21.18
CA GLU A 212 -8.20 8.21 -20.69
C GLU A 212 -8.40 8.21 -19.18
N PRO A 213 -9.39 7.48 -18.68
CA PRO A 213 -9.64 7.44 -17.25
C PRO A 213 -8.53 6.68 -16.55
N ASN A 214 -7.91 7.33 -15.59
CA ASN A 214 -7.04 6.68 -14.63
C ASN A 214 -7.87 5.79 -13.72
N LYS A 215 -8.13 4.55 -14.09
CA LYS A 215 -8.81 3.49 -13.34
C LYS A 215 -10.26 3.81 -12.93
N PHE A 216 -11.13 2.88 -13.17
CA PHE A 216 -12.51 2.91 -12.70
C PHE A 216 -12.57 3.10 -11.18
N LYS A 217 -13.36 4.08 -10.74
CA LYS A 217 -13.51 4.42 -9.31
C LYS A 217 -14.81 3.93 -8.68
N GLY A 218 -15.61 3.13 -9.37
CA GLY A 218 -16.96 2.74 -8.94
C GLY A 218 -18.02 3.80 -9.30
N TYR A 219 -19.25 3.61 -8.87
CA TYR A 219 -20.30 4.60 -8.98
C TYR A 219 -20.52 5.34 -7.66
N THR A 220 -21.10 6.54 -7.71
CA THR A 220 -21.26 7.38 -6.53
C THR A 220 -22.74 7.55 -6.20
N ILE A 221 -23.11 7.27 -4.97
CA ILE A 221 -24.42 7.54 -4.39
C ILE A 221 -24.32 8.69 -3.39
N ASN A 222 -25.42 9.41 -3.20
CA ASN A 222 -25.54 10.41 -2.14
C ASN A 222 -26.40 9.86 -1.02
N LYS A 223 -25.83 9.67 0.16
CA LYS A 223 -26.56 9.26 1.36
C LYS A 223 -26.42 10.35 2.42
N HIS A 224 -27.54 11.00 2.76
CA HIS A 224 -27.59 12.00 3.83
C HIS A 224 -26.53 13.12 3.72
N GLY A 225 -26.26 13.59 2.49
CA GLY A 225 -25.35 14.69 2.23
C GLY A 225 -23.87 14.30 2.09
N ILE A 226 -23.53 13.03 2.21
CA ILE A 226 -22.18 12.55 1.87
C ILE A 226 -22.20 11.75 0.55
N HIS A 227 -21.28 12.08 -0.35
CA HIS A 227 -21.06 11.33 -1.59
C HIS A 227 -20.18 10.11 -1.32
N ILE A 228 -20.71 8.92 -1.55
CA ILE A 228 -20.02 7.65 -1.30
C ILE A 228 -19.79 6.94 -2.64
N THR A 229 -18.53 6.67 -2.96
CA THR A 229 -18.15 5.88 -4.13
C THR A 229 -18.16 4.40 -3.76
N ILE A 230 -19.00 3.64 -4.45
CA ILE A 230 -19.13 2.19 -4.34
C ILE A 230 -18.26 1.51 -5.39
N SER A 231 -17.42 0.57 -4.98
CA SER A 231 -16.51 -0.15 -5.87
C SER A 231 -16.37 -1.61 -5.44
N LYS A 232 -15.77 -2.46 -6.29
CA LYS A 232 -15.46 -3.85 -5.89
C LYS A 232 -14.49 -3.95 -4.72
N GLY A 233 -13.75 -2.88 -4.42
CA GLY A 233 -12.77 -2.83 -3.33
C GLY A 233 -13.30 -2.30 -2.01
N GLY A 234 -14.41 -1.56 -2.01
CA GLY A 234 -14.97 -0.92 -0.82
C GLY A 234 -15.84 0.30 -1.13
N ALA A 235 -16.43 0.85 -0.07
CA ALA A 235 -17.18 2.11 -0.10
C ALA A 235 -16.31 3.24 0.50
N HIS A 236 -16.23 4.37 -0.20
CA HIS A 236 -15.41 5.50 0.22
C HIS A 236 -16.14 6.82 -0.01
N GLY A 237 -16.26 7.60 1.06
CA GLY A 237 -16.83 8.94 1.01
C GLY A 237 -16.09 9.86 1.96
N CYS A 238 -15.88 11.13 1.57
CA CYS A 238 -15.16 12.07 2.42
C CYS A 238 -15.64 13.51 2.13
N ILE A 239 -15.95 14.24 3.17
CA ILE A 239 -16.13 15.67 3.14
C ILE A 239 -14.81 16.28 3.63
N LYS A 240 -14.11 17.00 2.76
CA LYS A 240 -12.83 17.63 3.08
C LYS A 240 -12.98 18.65 4.20
N GLY A 241 -12.00 18.75 5.06
CA GLY A 241 -11.99 19.76 6.12
C GLY A 241 -11.21 19.34 7.36
N ILE A 242 -11.20 20.25 8.35
CA ILE A 242 -10.63 20.04 9.67
C ILE A 242 -11.78 20.03 10.69
N TYR A 243 -11.88 18.95 11.44
CA TYR A 243 -12.97 18.70 12.37
C TYR A 243 -12.44 18.50 13.79
N LYS A 244 -13.24 18.90 14.78
CA LYS A 244 -13.01 18.68 16.20
C LYS A 244 -14.06 17.72 16.74
N ASP A 245 -13.72 17.04 17.84
CA ASP A 245 -14.63 16.18 18.59
C ASP A 245 -15.34 15.16 17.68
N VAL A 246 -14.54 14.36 16.98
CA VAL A 246 -14.99 13.38 15.99
C VAL A 246 -15.13 12.01 16.63
N THR A 247 -16.28 11.38 16.42
CA THR A 247 -16.53 9.98 16.79
C THR A 247 -16.36 9.09 15.57
N GLU A 248 -15.52 8.06 15.67
CA GLU A 248 -15.42 6.94 14.73
C GLU A 248 -16.28 5.80 15.24
N LEU A 249 -17.11 5.23 14.37
CA LEU A 249 -17.75 3.95 14.56
C LEU A 249 -17.12 2.98 13.58
N ASP A 250 -16.37 2.00 14.09
CA ASP A 250 -15.59 1.04 13.31
C ASP A 250 -16.14 -0.37 13.51
N ILE A 251 -16.22 -1.18 12.43
CA ILE A 251 -16.69 -2.56 12.51
C ILE A 251 -15.54 -3.45 12.99
N ALA A 252 -15.66 -3.95 14.22
CA ALA A 252 -14.65 -4.80 14.83
C ALA A 252 -14.38 -6.06 14.00
N SER A 253 -13.19 -6.11 13.38
CA SER A 253 -12.79 -7.26 12.55
C SER A 253 -13.83 -7.59 11.46
N MET A 254 -14.27 -6.63 10.67
CA MET A 254 -15.40 -6.74 9.73
C MET A 254 -15.33 -7.99 8.85
N TYR A 255 -14.28 -8.14 8.04
CA TYR A 255 -14.17 -9.31 7.15
C TYR A 255 -14.06 -10.64 7.90
N PRO A 256 -13.25 -10.80 8.95
CA PRO A 256 -13.29 -12.01 9.77
C PRO A 256 -14.68 -12.36 10.29
N SER A 257 -15.42 -11.39 10.79
CA SER A 257 -16.78 -11.61 11.31
C SER A 257 -17.76 -12.01 10.20
N LEU A 258 -17.72 -11.33 9.05
CA LEU A 258 -18.55 -11.68 7.88
C LEU A 258 -18.23 -13.08 7.34
N ILE A 259 -16.95 -13.46 7.26
CA ILE A 259 -16.49 -14.79 6.82
C ILE A 259 -17.05 -15.87 7.76
N ILE A 260 -16.98 -15.63 9.05
CA ILE A 260 -17.47 -16.58 10.07
C ILE A 260 -19.00 -16.69 10.03
N ASN A 261 -19.70 -15.56 10.09
CA ASN A 261 -21.16 -15.50 10.12
C ASN A 261 -21.81 -16.14 8.88
N SER A 262 -21.16 -16.02 7.71
CA SER A 262 -21.64 -16.59 6.45
C SER A 262 -21.13 -18.01 6.17
N ASN A 263 -20.36 -18.61 7.07
CA ASN A 263 -19.69 -19.90 6.85
C ASN A 263 -18.93 -19.95 5.51
N ALA A 264 -18.24 -18.86 5.16
CA ALA A 264 -17.69 -18.68 3.82
C ALA A 264 -16.59 -19.69 3.46
N LEU A 265 -15.80 -20.13 4.44
CA LEU A 265 -14.72 -21.10 4.26
C LEU A 265 -15.18 -22.57 4.38
N GLY A 266 -16.49 -22.82 4.54
CA GLY A 266 -17.01 -24.17 4.72
C GLY A 266 -16.41 -24.84 5.96
N THR A 267 -15.81 -26.03 5.79
CA THR A 267 -15.21 -26.79 6.92
C THR A 267 -14.09 -26.04 7.63
N ALA A 268 -13.38 -25.14 6.94
CA ALA A 268 -12.31 -24.34 7.54
C ALA A 268 -12.83 -23.17 8.40
N THR A 269 -14.13 -22.82 8.32
CA THR A 269 -14.70 -21.71 9.09
C THR A 269 -14.57 -21.93 10.59
N GLN A 270 -14.77 -23.16 11.07
CA GLN A 270 -14.65 -23.47 12.50
C GLN A 270 -13.23 -23.23 13.00
N LYS A 271 -12.22 -23.69 12.26
CA LYS A 271 -10.80 -23.45 12.59
C LYS A 271 -10.46 -21.96 12.56
N TYR A 272 -10.96 -21.23 11.56
CA TYR A 272 -10.78 -19.81 11.45
C TYR A 272 -11.41 -19.04 12.62
N ASN A 273 -12.59 -19.46 13.07
CA ASN A 273 -13.23 -18.88 14.26
C ASN A 273 -12.43 -19.18 15.54
N ALA A 274 -11.92 -20.40 15.69
CA ALA A 274 -11.07 -20.74 16.85
C ALA A 274 -9.82 -19.86 16.91
N ILE A 275 -9.20 -19.57 15.77
CA ILE A 275 -8.07 -18.62 15.66
C ILE A 275 -8.49 -17.21 16.10
N ARG A 276 -9.70 -16.77 15.73
CA ARG A 276 -10.22 -15.45 16.15
C ARG A 276 -10.42 -15.39 17.67
N GLU A 277 -11.07 -16.38 18.25
CA GLU A 277 -11.34 -16.43 19.69
C GLU A 277 -10.03 -16.47 20.51
N GLU A 278 -9.07 -17.29 20.07
CA GLU A 278 -7.76 -17.33 20.71
C GLU A 278 -7.06 -15.96 20.63
N ARG A 279 -7.05 -15.32 19.46
CA ARG A 279 -6.46 -13.99 19.32
C ARG A 279 -7.11 -12.96 20.25
N LEU A 280 -8.44 -12.94 20.34
CA LEU A 280 -9.16 -12.02 21.22
C LEU A 280 -8.78 -12.25 22.70
N THR A 281 -8.67 -13.51 23.12
CA THR A 281 -8.21 -13.88 24.46
C THR A 281 -6.79 -13.39 24.74
N LEU A 282 -5.86 -13.60 23.81
CA LEU A 282 -4.47 -13.14 23.94
C LEU A 282 -4.39 -11.60 23.98
N LYS A 283 -5.13 -10.91 23.13
CA LYS A 283 -5.19 -9.44 23.09
C LYS A 283 -5.72 -8.87 24.40
N HIS A 284 -6.85 -9.43 24.89
CA HIS A 284 -7.50 -8.94 26.11
C HIS A 284 -6.61 -9.12 27.34
N ASN A 285 -5.99 -10.28 27.48
CA ASN A 285 -5.15 -10.60 28.63
C ASN A 285 -3.70 -10.14 28.46
N LYS A 286 -3.34 -9.48 27.36
CA LYS A 286 -1.98 -9.05 27.02
C LYS A 286 -0.93 -10.16 27.09
N LEU A 287 -1.34 -11.39 26.69
CA LEU A 287 -0.50 -12.58 26.68
C LEU A 287 0.13 -12.82 25.30
N ASN A 288 1.33 -13.38 25.29
CA ASN A 288 2.06 -13.84 24.11
C ASN A 288 1.90 -12.92 22.86
N PRO A 289 2.53 -11.73 22.85
CA PRO A 289 2.36 -10.76 21.74
C PRO A 289 2.78 -11.30 20.36
N LYS A 290 3.75 -12.22 20.32
CA LYS A 290 4.21 -12.84 19.06
C LYS A 290 3.09 -13.68 18.45
N ARG A 291 2.47 -14.55 19.24
CA ARG A 291 1.37 -15.39 18.81
C ARG A 291 0.13 -14.55 18.46
N GLU A 292 -0.19 -13.51 19.25
CA GLU A 292 -1.28 -12.57 18.91
C GLU A 292 -1.07 -11.93 17.54
N LYS A 293 0.15 -11.45 17.23
CA LYS A 293 0.50 -10.90 15.92
C LYS A 293 0.36 -11.93 14.79
N ALA A 294 0.80 -13.17 15.02
CA ALA A 294 0.68 -14.26 14.04
C ALA A 294 -0.79 -14.60 13.76
N LEU A 295 -1.63 -14.74 14.78
CA LEU A 295 -3.05 -14.98 14.61
C LEU A 295 -3.76 -13.80 13.92
N LYS A 296 -3.40 -12.56 14.26
CA LYS A 296 -3.88 -11.34 13.56
C LYS A 296 -3.55 -11.37 12.07
N LEU A 297 -2.35 -11.83 11.72
CA LEU A 297 -1.94 -11.96 10.33
C LEU A 297 -2.83 -12.97 9.60
N VAL A 298 -3.10 -14.15 10.19
CA VAL A 298 -4.02 -15.13 9.60
C VAL A 298 -5.37 -14.48 9.31
N LEU A 299 -5.97 -13.84 10.31
CA LEU A 299 -7.31 -13.27 10.19
C LEU A 299 -7.39 -12.18 9.10
N ASN A 300 -6.41 -11.30 9.04
CA ASN A 300 -6.42 -10.19 8.08
C ASN A 300 -6.09 -10.61 6.64
N THR A 301 -5.33 -11.69 6.47
CA THR A 301 -4.85 -12.12 5.14
C THR A 301 -5.88 -12.94 4.38
N VAL A 302 -6.77 -13.65 5.08
CA VAL A 302 -7.73 -14.58 4.46
C VAL A 302 -8.62 -13.91 3.42
N SER A 303 -9.13 -12.71 3.68
CA SER A 303 -9.96 -11.97 2.71
C SER A 303 -9.24 -11.73 1.38
N GLY A 304 -7.93 -11.40 1.43
CA GLY A 304 -7.09 -11.28 0.24
C GLY A 304 -6.82 -12.63 -0.44
N ARG A 305 -6.68 -13.71 0.34
CA ARG A 305 -6.48 -15.05 -0.20
C ARG A 305 -7.71 -15.60 -0.91
N MET A 306 -8.92 -15.27 -0.41
CA MET A 306 -10.17 -15.64 -1.06
C MET A 306 -10.33 -15.04 -2.47
N ASP A 307 -9.62 -13.95 -2.76
CA ASP A 307 -9.64 -13.25 -4.06
C ASP A 307 -8.40 -13.55 -4.92
N ALA A 308 -7.42 -14.24 -4.37
CA ALA A 308 -6.15 -14.52 -5.05
C ALA A 308 -6.25 -15.83 -5.89
N LYS A 309 -6.15 -15.71 -7.22
CA LYS A 309 -6.33 -16.81 -8.18
C LYS A 309 -5.53 -18.09 -7.88
N PHE A 310 -4.35 -17.97 -7.30
CA PHE A 310 -3.47 -19.11 -7.00
C PHE A 310 -3.57 -19.57 -5.53
N SER A 311 -4.52 -19.04 -4.76
CA SER A 311 -4.76 -19.45 -3.39
C SER A 311 -5.58 -20.73 -3.33
N ALA A 312 -5.31 -21.57 -2.34
CA ALA A 312 -6.16 -22.69 -2.01
C ALA A 312 -7.52 -22.26 -1.43
N LEU A 313 -7.62 -21.02 -0.96
CA LEU A 313 -8.84 -20.39 -0.46
C LEU A 313 -9.60 -19.59 -1.53
N TYR A 314 -9.25 -19.70 -2.82
CA TYR A 314 -9.83 -18.90 -3.90
C TYR A 314 -11.32 -19.14 -4.08
N ILE A 315 -12.15 -18.18 -3.66
CA ILE A 315 -13.62 -18.16 -3.75
C ILE A 315 -14.11 -16.74 -4.05
N PRO A 316 -13.82 -16.21 -5.26
CA PRO A 316 -13.97 -14.78 -5.57
C PRO A 316 -15.41 -14.28 -5.51
N ASN A 317 -16.42 -15.09 -5.88
CA ASN A 317 -17.82 -14.68 -5.83
C ASN A 317 -18.32 -14.53 -4.37
N LYS A 318 -17.95 -15.46 -3.49
CA LYS A 318 -18.22 -15.31 -2.05
C LYS A 318 -17.51 -14.08 -1.49
N MET A 319 -16.24 -13.86 -1.85
CA MET A 319 -15.49 -12.69 -1.37
C MET A 319 -16.10 -11.38 -1.88
N LEU A 320 -16.54 -11.33 -3.12
CA LEU A 320 -17.25 -10.17 -3.65
C LEU A 320 -18.56 -9.93 -2.89
N SER A 321 -19.34 -10.98 -2.62
CA SER A 321 -20.54 -10.88 -1.79
C SER A 321 -20.23 -10.26 -0.41
N LEU A 322 -19.21 -10.75 0.29
CA LEU A 322 -18.82 -10.23 1.60
C LEU A 322 -18.37 -8.77 1.55
N ARG A 323 -17.66 -8.36 0.49
CA ARG A 323 -17.31 -6.95 0.28
C ARG A 323 -18.54 -6.07 0.08
N LEU A 324 -19.50 -6.52 -0.72
CA LEU A 324 -20.73 -5.78 -0.96
C LEU A 324 -21.58 -5.72 0.33
N ILE A 325 -21.68 -6.82 1.07
CA ILE A 325 -22.37 -6.84 2.36
C ILE A 325 -21.70 -5.87 3.34
N GLY A 326 -20.37 -5.86 3.46
CA GLY A 326 -19.66 -4.89 4.29
C GLY A 326 -19.96 -3.44 3.89
N GLN A 327 -20.03 -3.15 2.59
CA GLN A 327 -20.43 -1.82 2.10
C GLN A 327 -21.88 -1.49 2.46
N ALA A 328 -22.81 -2.47 2.35
CA ALA A 328 -24.20 -2.29 2.77
C ALA A 328 -24.29 -1.94 4.26
N VAL A 329 -23.49 -2.61 5.11
CA VAL A 329 -23.43 -2.30 6.54
C VAL A 329 -23.00 -0.84 6.75
N LEU A 330 -21.96 -0.36 6.06
CA LEU A 330 -21.52 1.04 6.14
C LEU A 330 -22.63 2.01 5.71
N LEU A 331 -23.35 1.73 4.62
CA LEU A 331 -24.48 2.55 4.18
C LEU A 331 -25.59 2.58 5.25
N LYS A 332 -25.86 1.46 5.89
CA LYS A 332 -26.81 1.38 7.00
C LYS A 332 -26.33 2.16 8.22
N MET A 333 -25.05 2.11 8.55
CA MET A 333 -24.47 2.91 9.63
C MET A 333 -24.62 4.42 9.35
N VAL A 334 -24.41 4.86 8.11
CA VAL A 334 -24.64 6.26 7.71
C VAL A 334 -26.10 6.67 7.95
N GLU A 335 -27.07 5.83 7.54
CA GLU A 335 -28.49 6.07 7.77
C GLU A 335 -28.82 6.18 9.27
N LEU A 336 -28.36 5.20 10.04
CA LEU A 336 -28.64 5.12 11.48
C LEU A 336 -28.01 6.28 12.25
N ALA A 337 -26.74 6.58 12.01
CA ALA A 337 -26.04 7.70 12.65
C ALA A 337 -26.72 9.05 12.35
N THR A 338 -27.12 9.23 11.08
CA THR A 338 -27.84 10.47 10.69
C THR A 338 -29.21 10.58 11.38
N LYS A 339 -29.94 9.48 11.54
CA LYS A 339 -31.20 9.46 12.31
C LYS A 339 -31.01 9.82 13.78
N GLN A 340 -29.83 9.57 14.35
CA GLN A 340 -29.47 9.99 15.72
C GLN A 340 -28.95 11.45 15.78
N GLY A 341 -28.94 12.19 14.67
CA GLY A 341 -28.50 13.58 14.61
C GLY A 341 -27.04 13.79 14.28
N ALA A 342 -26.28 12.73 14.01
CA ALA A 342 -24.90 12.81 13.58
C ALA A 342 -24.79 13.37 12.16
N LYS A 343 -23.74 14.18 11.89
CA LYS A 343 -23.30 14.47 10.53
C LYS A 343 -22.12 13.55 10.19
N VAL A 344 -22.31 12.64 9.23
CA VAL A 344 -21.25 11.78 8.74
C VAL A 344 -20.32 12.56 7.83
N ILE A 345 -19.03 12.55 8.11
CA ILE A 345 -17.99 13.31 7.37
C ILE A 345 -17.04 12.38 6.58
N SER A 346 -16.98 11.10 6.92
CA SER A 346 -16.21 10.11 6.16
C SER A 346 -16.81 8.71 6.28
N VAL A 347 -16.72 7.97 5.19
CA VAL A 347 -17.00 6.53 5.13
C VAL A 347 -15.76 5.87 4.53
N ASN A 348 -15.18 4.89 5.22
CA ASN A 348 -13.96 4.25 4.77
C ASN A 348 -13.95 2.77 5.16
N THR A 349 -13.87 1.90 4.22
CA THR A 349 -13.68 0.45 4.26
C THR A 349 -14.47 -0.30 5.34
N ASP A 350 -14.34 0.04 6.61
CA ASP A 350 -14.82 -0.65 7.81
C ASP A 350 -15.45 0.27 8.86
N GLY A 351 -15.45 1.61 8.64
CA GLY A 351 -15.98 2.55 9.61
C GLY A 351 -16.48 3.87 9.02
N ILE A 352 -17.13 4.65 9.89
CA ILE A 352 -17.61 6.01 9.58
C ILE A 352 -17.10 7.01 10.61
N TYR A 353 -16.80 8.23 10.17
CA TYR A 353 -16.50 9.37 11.05
C TYR A 353 -17.70 10.30 11.13
N CYS A 354 -18.06 10.66 12.35
CA CYS A 354 -19.22 11.47 12.67
C CYS A 354 -18.83 12.68 13.51
N ILE A 355 -19.54 13.78 13.30
CA ILE A 355 -19.52 14.98 14.16
C ILE A 355 -20.91 15.34 14.62
N GLY A 356 -21.00 16.14 15.69
CA GLY A 356 -22.24 16.51 16.34
C GLY A 356 -22.50 15.69 17.60
N GLN A 357 -23.48 16.13 18.38
CA GLN A 357 -23.93 15.38 19.56
C GLN A 357 -24.94 14.33 19.11
N PHE A 358 -24.61 13.06 19.28
CA PHE A 358 -25.50 11.93 18.99
C PHE A 358 -25.19 10.78 19.93
N ASP A 359 -26.17 9.89 20.10
CA ASP A 359 -25.98 8.64 20.82
C ASP A 359 -25.57 7.53 19.84
N ALA A 360 -24.39 6.96 20.04
CA ALA A 360 -23.88 5.87 19.21
C ALA A 360 -24.56 4.52 19.53
N LYS A 361 -25.09 4.37 20.76
CA LYS A 361 -25.61 3.07 21.22
C LYS A 361 -26.73 2.50 20.33
N PRO A 362 -27.75 3.27 19.88
CA PRO A 362 -28.77 2.73 18.96
C PRO A 362 -28.18 2.27 17.62
N VAL A 363 -27.10 2.89 17.14
CA VAL A 363 -26.40 2.45 15.92
C VAL A 363 -25.73 1.11 16.16
N ILE A 364 -25.00 0.99 17.27
CA ILE A 364 -24.27 -0.23 17.68
C ILE A 364 -25.25 -1.40 17.85
N ASP A 365 -26.32 -1.18 18.62
CA ASP A 365 -27.32 -2.21 18.92
C ASP A 365 -28.03 -2.70 17.65
N GLU A 366 -28.37 -1.78 16.72
CA GLU A 366 -29.08 -2.13 15.49
C GLU A 366 -28.16 -2.86 14.49
N VAL A 367 -26.90 -2.44 14.35
CA VAL A 367 -25.91 -3.16 13.51
C VAL A 367 -25.66 -4.56 14.07
N LYS A 368 -25.56 -4.70 15.39
CA LYS A 368 -25.44 -6.01 16.03
C LYS A 368 -26.66 -6.90 15.76
N ARG A 369 -27.86 -6.33 15.85
CA ARG A 369 -29.12 -7.05 15.63
C ARG A 369 -29.27 -7.52 14.18
N LEU A 370 -28.98 -6.65 13.19
CA LEU A 370 -29.19 -6.93 11.77
C LEU A 370 -28.07 -7.79 11.16
N PHE A 371 -26.84 -7.52 11.54
CA PHE A 371 -25.66 -8.07 10.84
C PHE A 371 -24.82 -9.00 11.72
N ASN A 372 -25.12 -9.10 13.02
CA ASN A 372 -24.28 -9.81 13.99
C ASN A 372 -22.81 -9.33 13.95
N LEU A 373 -22.62 -8.02 13.83
CA LEU A 373 -21.32 -7.35 13.83
C LEU A 373 -21.21 -6.46 15.05
N ASP A 374 -20.03 -6.42 15.64
CA ASP A 374 -19.71 -5.54 16.76
C ASP A 374 -19.09 -4.25 16.22
N LEU A 375 -19.47 -3.10 16.81
CA LEU A 375 -18.87 -1.82 16.52
C LEU A 375 -18.01 -1.39 17.70
N GLU A 376 -16.85 -0.82 17.39
CA GLU A 376 -15.99 -0.10 18.34
C GLU A 376 -16.24 1.40 18.17
N GLU A 377 -16.27 2.16 19.27
CA GLU A 377 -16.40 3.61 19.29
C GLU A 377 -15.08 4.22 19.71
N ASP A 378 -14.43 4.96 18.79
CA ASP A 378 -13.22 5.72 19.05
C ASP A 378 -13.50 7.23 18.96
N LYS A 379 -12.85 8.02 19.82
CA LYS A 379 -12.94 9.48 19.83
C LYS A 379 -11.63 10.15 19.45
N TYR A 380 -11.75 11.20 18.66
CA TYR A 380 -10.63 12.00 18.20
C TYR A 380 -10.84 13.47 18.52
N LYS A 381 -9.83 14.05 19.16
CA LYS A 381 -9.78 15.51 19.40
C LYS A 381 -9.88 16.32 18.12
N ARG A 382 -9.14 15.86 17.09
CA ARG A 382 -9.08 16.54 15.80
C ARG A 382 -8.85 15.54 14.66
N VAL A 383 -9.54 15.75 13.57
CA VAL A 383 -9.41 14.98 12.33
C VAL A 383 -9.33 15.95 11.16
N ALA A 384 -8.26 15.87 10.38
CA ALA A 384 -8.13 16.60 9.12
C ALA A 384 -8.24 15.61 7.96
N LEU A 385 -9.15 15.85 7.04
CA LEU A 385 -9.47 14.98 5.90
C LEU A 385 -9.23 15.70 4.58
N ALA A 386 -8.36 15.18 3.74
CA ALA A 386 -8.26 15.50 2.32
C ALA A 386 -9.01 14.45 1.47
N THR A 387 -8.83 13.18 1.79
CA THR A 387 -9.60 12.02 1.31
C THR A 387 -9.69 10.98 2.43
N THR A 388 -10.44 9.91 2.24
CA THR A 388 -10.52 8.79 3.20
C THR A 388 -9.16 8.19 3.54
N ASN A 389 -8.23 8.17 2.57
CA ASN A 389 -6.88 7.60 2.70
C ASN A 389 -5.77 8.65 2.80
N TYR A 390 -6.12 9.93 2.91
CA TYR A 390 -5.18 11.03 3.09
C TYR A 390 -5.69 11.93 4.22
N ALA A 391 -5.24 11.64 5.43
CA ALA A 391 -5.79 12.21 6.65
C ALA A 391 -4.76 12.30 7.78
N VAL A 392 -5.04 13.18 8.73
CA VAL A 392 -4.34 13.28 10.02
C VAL A 392 -5.39 13.19 11.13
N LEU A 393 -5.14 12.33 12.11
CA LEU A 393 -6.05 12.10 13.23
C LEU A 393 -5.28 12.26 14.54
N GLN A 394 -5.87 12.98 15.49
CA GLN A 394 -5.36 13.11 16.85
C GLN A 394 -6.35 12.46 17.80
N THR A 395 -5.92 11.41 18.49
CA THR A 395 -6.69 10.71 19.51
C THR A 395 -6.85 11.59 20.77
N GLU A 396 -7.72 11.21 21.69
CA GLU A 396 -7.95 11.97 22.92
C GLU A 396 -6.72 12.03 23.84
N ASP A 397 -5.93 10.97 23.86
CA ASP A 397 -4.65 10.89 24.58
C ASP A 397 -3.49 11.61 23.88
N GLY A 398 -3.76 12.27 22.74
CA GLY A 398 -2.79 13.09 22.01
C GLY A 398 -1.95 12.34 20.96
N ASN A 399 -2.12 11.03 20.80
CA ASN A 399 -1.40 10.29 19.75
C ASN A 399 -1.84 10.74 18.36
N VAL A 400 -0.88 10.77 17.43
CA VAL A 400 -1.12 11.22 16.05
C VAL A 400 -1.04 10.05 15.09
N LYS A 401 -2.13 9.79 14.37
CA LYS A 401 -2.18 8.83 13.26
C LYS A 401 -2.15 9.60 11.94
N ARG A 402 -1.30 9.21 11.00
CA ARG A 402 -1.19 9.80 9.66
C ARG A 402 -1.54 8.78 8.60
N ARG A 403 -2.27 9.20 7.56
CA ARG A 403 -2.64 8.36 6.41
C ARG A 403 -2.19 9.02 5.11
N GLY A 404 -1.89 8.20 4.10
CA GLY A 404 -1.52 8.66 2.77
C GLY A 404 -0.18 9.40 2.73
N ASN A 405 -0.16 10.51 2.01
CA ASN A 405 1.05 11.28 1.71
C ASN A 405 1.78 11.86 2.94
N LEU A 406 1.08 12.04 4.05
CA LEU A 406 1.68 12.53 5.30
C LEU A 406 2.27 11.41 6.17
N LYS A 407 2.03 10.14 5.81
CA LYS A 407 2.59 9.02 6.54
C LYS A 407 4.11 9.04 6.44
N ASN A 408 4.78 8.87 7.58
CA ASN A 408 6.22 8.73 7.58
C ASN A 408 6.63 7.53 6.72
N PHE A 409 7.83 7.61 6.15
CA PHE A 409 8.38 6.50 5.42
C PHE A 409 8.43 5.25 6.29
N ASP A 410 7.98 4.16 5.68
CA ASP A 410 8.06 2.80 6.18
C ASP A 410 8.41 1.92 4.97
N TYR A 411 9.08 0.78 5.15
CA TYR A 411 9.44 -0.16 4.07
C TYR A 411 8.24 -0.61 3.20
N LYS A 412 7.01 -0.42 3.67
CA LYS A 412 5.76 -0.62 2.93
C LYS A 412 5.23 0.65 2.26
N ASN A 413 5.75 1.82 2.60
CA ASN A 413 5.30 3.10 2.07
C ASN A 413 6.31 3.65 1.06
N THR A 414 5.95 3.61 -0.21
CA THR A 414 6.82 4.03 -1.32
C THR A 414 6.81 5.53 -1.58
N GLN A 415 5.92 6.26 -0.92
CA GLN A 415 5.75 7.68 -1.16
C GLN A 415 6.69 8.49 -0.30
N VAL A 416 7.45 9.36 -0.93
CA VAL A 416 8.51 10.09 -0.29
C VAL A 416 8.25 11.58 -0.39
N PHE A 417 7.56 12.10 0.63
CA PHE A 417 7.66 13.53 0.94
C PHE A 417 8.79 13.74 1.93
N PRO A 418 9.54 14.85 1.83
CA PRO A 418 10.48 15.22 2.87
C PRO A 418 9.77 15.27 4.22
N LYS A 419 10.38 14.69 5.24
CA LYS A 419 9.77 14.59 6.56
C LYS A 419 9.38 15.96 7.11
N VAL A 420 10.21 16.99 6.88
CA VAL A 420 9.93 18.36 7.30
C VAL A 420 8.62 18.89 6.74
N VAL A 421 8.27 18.55 5.49
CA VAL A 421 7.01 18.95 4.84
C VAL A 421 5.82 18.23 5.48
N SER A 422 5.91 16.91 5.65
CA SER A 422 4.86 16.10 6.27
C SER A 422 4.59 16.52 7.72
N ASP A 423 5.65 16.80 8.47
CA ASP A 423 5.57 17.22 9.86
C ASP A 423 5.00 18.64 9.99
N ALA A 424 5.45 19.59 9.16
CA ALA A 424 4.95 20.96 9.17
C ALA A 424 3.43 21.00 8.87
N VAL A 425 2.99 20.29 7.82
CA VAL A 425 1.55 20.19 7.49
C VAL A 425 0.77 19.54 8.63
N THR A 426 1.28 18.45 9.19
CA THR A 426 0.63 17.77 10.32
C THR A 426 0.47 18.69 11.53
N ASN A 427 1.53 19.41 11.92
CA ASN A 427 1.51 20.33 13.05
C ASN A 427 0.59 21.53 12.79
N HIS A 428 0.54 22.02 11.56
CA HIS A 428 -0.41 23.07 11.19
C HIS A 428 -1.86 22.57 11.33
N LEU A 429 -2.20 21.43 10.76
CA LEU A 429 -3.55 20.85 10.80
C LEU A 429 -4.03 20.56 12.22
N LEU A 430 -3.14 20.11 13.11
CA LEU A 430 -3.51 19.71 14.46
C LEU A 430 -3.40 20.85 15.49
N TYR A 431 -2.40 21.71 15.37
CA TYR A 431 -2.04 22.67 16.41
C TYR A 431 -2.03 24.13 15.93
N ASN A 432 -2.33 24.35 14.65
CA ASN A 432 -2.25 25.66 14.01
C ASN A 432 -0.85 26.29 14.06
N THR A 433 0.20 25.45 14.10
CA THR A 433 1.59 25.89 14.05
C THR A 433 1.91 26.51 12.69
N SER A 434 2.64 27.62 12.66
CA SER A 434 3.10 28.21 11.39
C SER A 434 3.99 27.22 10.64
N ILE A 435 3.63 26.91 9.38
CA ILE A 435 4.45 26.08 8.48
C ILE A 435 5.83 26.69 8.30
N GLU A 436 5.88 28.00 8.07
CA GLU A 436 7.11 28.76 7.86
C GLU A 436 8.03 28.66 9.09
N GLN A 437 7.48 28.93 10.28
CA GLN A 437 8.25 28.84 11.51
C GLN A 437 8.76 27.42 11.74
N TYR A 438 7.91 26.40 11.59
CA TYR A 438 8.28 25.00 11.78
C TYR A 438 9.46 24.56 10.90
N ILE A 439 9.42 24.95 9.61
CA ILE A 439 10.48 24.60 8.65
C ILE A 439 11.75 25.42 8.91
N ASN A 440 11.63 26.69 9.28
CA ASN A 440 12.77 27.55 9.57
C ASN A 440 13.51 27.14 10.85
N ASP A 441 12.80 26.65 11.84
CA ASP A 441 13.38 26.23 13.13
C ASP A 441 14.00 24.82 13.06
N ASN A 442 13.68 24.02 12.03
CA ASN A 442 14.19 22.64 11.91
C ASN A 442 15.69 22.63 11.58
N GLN A 443 16.49 21.95 12.44
CA GLN A 443 17.95 21.81 12.33
C GLN A 443 18.37 20.41 11.84
N ASN A 444 17.42 19.46 11.67
CA ASN A 444 17.74 18.12 11.25
C ASN A 444 17.79 18.00 9.71
N LYS A 445 18.96 17.88 9.15
CA LYS A 445 19.19 17.79 7.70
C LYS A 445 18.46 16.59 7.06
N TRP A 446 18.30 15.48 7.79
CA TRP A 446 17.59 14.30 7.29
C TRP A 446 16.11 14.57 7.01
N ASP A 447 15.50 15.53 7.70
CA ASP A 447 14.08 15.86 7.51
C ASP A 447 13.84 16.56 6.16
N PHE A 448 14.87 17.15 5.55
CA PHE A 448 14.82 17.82 4.24
C PHE A 448 15.14 16.88 3.07
N VAL A 449 15.55 15.66 3.34
CA VAL A 449 15.92 14.69 2.30
C VAL A 449 14.70 14.24 1.50
N GLN A 450 14.87 14.14 0.19
CA GLN A 450 13.95 13.51 -0.76
C GLN A 450 14.70 12.60 -1.72
N LEU A 451 13.97 11.71 -2.42
CA LEU A 451 14.54 10.85 -3.45
C LEU A 451 14.17 11.30 -4.86
N ALA A 452 15.17 11.41 -5.70
CA ALA A 452 15.01 11.45 -7.14
C ALA A 452 15.32 10.06 -7.70
N LYS A 453 14.37 9.47 -8.45
CA LYS A 453 14.55 8.11 -8.99
C LYS A 453 14.03 7.96 -10.41
N VAL A 454 14.70 7.11 -11.16
CA VAL A 454 14.26 6.61 -12.46
C VAL A 454 14.26 5.08 -12.46
N THR A 455 13.48 4.47 -13.35
CA THR A 455 13.32 3.01 -13.40
C THR A 455 13.53 2.47 -14.81
N GLY A 456 13.83 1.19 -14.91
CA GLY A 456 14.02 0.49 -16.18
C GLY A 456 15.16 1.08 -17.02
N LYS A 457 14.90 1.35 -18.30
CA LYS A 457 15.90 1.87 -19.26
C LYS A 457 16.05 3.41 -19.22
N HIS A 458 15.48 4.07 -18.21
CA HIS A 458 15.68 5.52 -18.05
C HIS A 458 17.02 5.83 -17.42
N THR A 459 17.65 6.93 -17.86
CA THR A 459 18.83 7.53 -17.24
C THR A 459 18.44 8.85 -16.60
N MET A 460 19.16 9.27 -15.57
CA MET A 460 18.97 10.56 -14.89
C MET A 460 20.11 11.52 -15.26
N ARG A 461 19.75 12.75 -15.63
CA ARG A 461 20.71 13.79 -15.99
C ARG A 461 20.27 15.13 -15.42
N ASP A 462 21.24 16.00 -15.14
CA ASP A 462 20.98 17.41 -14.88
C ASP A 462 20.91 18.23 -16.18
N GLU A 463 20.72 19.54 -16.08
CA GLU A 463 20.66 20.44 -17.22
C GLU A 463 21.98 20.51 -18.00
N SER A 464 23.12 20.26 -17.34
CA SER A 464 24.43 20.21 -18.01
C SER A 464 24.64 18.93 -18.83
N GLY A 465 23.71 17.95 -18.68
CA GLY A 465 23.79 16.63 -19.31
C GLY A 465 24.61 15.61 -18.52
N LYS A 466 25.11 15.96 -17.33
CA LYS A 466 25.83 15.03 -16.46
C LYS A 466 24.92 13.88 -16.03
N LEU A 467 25.44 12.65 -16.12
CA LEU A 467 24.74 11.43 -15.74
C LEU A 467 24.82 11.21 -14.22
N TYR A 468 23.72 10.78 -13.63
CA TYR A 468 23.59 10.41 -12.22
C TYR A 468 23.12 8.97 -12.06
N GLN A 469 23.21 8.45 -10.84
CA GLN A 469 22.66 7.15 -10.46
C GLN A 469 21.14 7.11 -10.72
N LYS A 470 20.55 5.91 -10.77
CA LYS A 470 19.10 5.76 -10.95
C LYS A 470 18.31 6.18 -9.71
N VAL A 471 18.91 6.01 -8.54
CA VAL A 471 18.34 6.46 -7.27
C VAL A 471 19.32 7.44 -6.62
N ASN A 472 18.86 8.65 -6.38
CA ASN A 472 19.67 9.70 -5.75
C ASN A 472 18.94 10.29 -4.56
N ARG A 473 19.66 10.46 -3.46
CA ARG A 473 19.25 11.27 -2.32
C ARG A 473 19.61 12.70 -2.58
N ILE A 474 18.63 13.60 -2.48
CA ILE A 474 18.80 15.01 -2.76
C ILE A 474 18.23 15.89 -1.67
N ILE A 475 18.73 17.09 -1.57
CA ILE A 475 18.24 18.18 -0.72
C ILE A 475 18.12 19.44 -1.60
N ALA A 476 16.99 20.16 -1.51
CA ALA A 476 16.85 21.45 -2.18
C ALA A 476 17.72 22.49 -1.49
N THR A 477 18.52 23.22 -2.30
CA THR A 477 19.53 24.15 -1.83
C THR A 477 19.51 25.44 -2.66
N LYS A 478 20.10 26.51 -2.11
CA LYS A 478 20.25 27.80 -2.79
C LYS A 478 21.30 27.76 -3.90
N SER A 479 22.19 26.78 -3.84
CA SER A 479 23.26 26.55 -4.85
C SER A 479 23.43 25.02 -5.03
N GLY A 480 23.69 24.57 -6.26
CA GLY A 480 23.88 23.16 -6.56
C GLY A 480 23.57 22.79 -7.99
N VAL A 481 23.17 21.56 -8.25
CA VAL A 481 22.75 21.10 -9.60
C VAL A 481 21.34 21.57 -9.88
N THR A 482 21.11 22.11 -11.06
CA THR A 482 19.79 22.59 -11.47
C THR A 482 19.00 21.46 -12.12
N GLY A 483 17.80 21.21 -11.60
CA GLY A 483 16.84 20.26 -12.13
C GLY A 483 17.39 18.85 -12.32
N LEU A 484 16.53 17.86 -12.29
CA LEU A 484 16.90 16.51 -12.69
C LEU A 484 15.84 15.98 -13.67
N THR A 485 16.31 15.47 -14.80
CA THR A 485 15.47 14.93 -15.86
C THR A 485 15.74 13.45 -16.07
N SER A 486 14.71 12.73 -16.49
CA SER A 486 14.83 11.35 -16.92
C SER A 486 14.75 11.27 -18.44
N THR A 487 15.72 10.59 -19.05
CA THR A 487 15.75 10.38 -20.48
C THR A 487 15.61 8.91 -20.82
N LYS A 488 14.86 8.62 -21.88
CA LYS A 488 14.74 7.28 -22.43
C LYS A 488 14.71 7.37 -23.94
N GLU A 489 15.60 6.64 -24.57
CA GLU A 489 15.57 6.43 -26.01
C GLU A 489 14.44 5.46 -26.38
N SER A 490 13.59 5.85 -27.30
CA SER A 490 12.55 4.99 -27.87
C SER A 490 13.16 4.06 -28.92
N LYS A 491 12.46 2.96 -29.23
CA LYS A 491 12.85 2.03 -30.32
C LYS A 491 12.97 2.73 -31.71
N LYS A 492 12.47 3.95 -31.85
CA LYS A 492 12.49 4.76 -33.06
C LYS A 492 13.54 5.90 -33.00
N GLY A 493 14.44 5.87 -32.03
CA GLY A 493 15.51 6.87 -31.85
C GLY A 493 15.06 8.21 -31.24
N TYR A 494 13.78 8.37 -30.88
CA TYR A 494 13.33 9.58 -30.20
C TYR A 494 13.69 9.53 -28.73
N VAL A 495 14.28 10.62 -28.20
CA VAL A 495 14.57 10.77 -26.78
C VAL A 495 13.38 11.43 -26.10
N LYS A 496 12.76 10.70 -25.16
CA LYS A 496 11.71 11.25 -24.30
C LYS A 496 12.36 11.79 -23.02
N VAL A 497 12.15 13.07 -22.75
CA VAL A 497 12.61 13.73 -21.53
C VAL A 497 11.43 14.01 -20.61
N ASN A 498 11.53 13.61 -19.35
CA ASN A 498 10.54 13.95 -18.33
C ASN A 498 11.24 14.57 -17.12
N THR A 499 10.63 15.55 -16.49
CA THR A 499 11.10 16.10 -15.23
C THR A 499 10.99 15.06 -14.12
N VAL A 500 12.07 14.78 -13.41
CA VAL A 500 12.10 13.91 -12.22
C VAL A 500 11.83 14.73 -10.97
N VAL A 501 12.51 15.87 -10.85
CA VAL A 501 12.27 16.87 -9.81
C VAL A 501 12.14 18.25 -10.48
N PRO A 502 11.39 19.19 -9.86
CA PRO A 502 11.22 20.54 -10.42
C PRO A 502 12.53 21.24 -10.78
N GLN A 503 12.46 22.28 -11.60
CA GLN A 503 13.58 23.14 -11.93
C GLN A 503 13.96 23.98 -10.71
N GLN A 504 14.86 23.45 -9.89
CA GLN A 504 15.32 23.94 -8.60
C GLN A 504 16.77 23.49 -8.43
N GLN A 505 17.53 24.14 -7.58
CA GLN A 505 18.88 23.70 -7.27
C GLN A 505 18.87 22.63 -6.17
N TYR A 506 19.72 21.62 -6.31
CA TYR A 506 19.81 20.49 -5.39
C TYR A 506 21.25 20.11 -5.11
N ASN A 507 21.54 19.73 -3.88
CA ASN A 507 22.72 18.94 -3.56
C ASN A 507 22.39 17.46 -3.65
N ILE A 508 23.21 16.71 -4.39
CA ILE A 508 23.18 15.24 -4.41
C ILE A 508 23.97 14.76 -3.18
N VAL A 509 23.32 14.01 -2.31
CA VAL A 509 23.87 13.59 -1.01
C VAL A 509 23.72 12.07 -0.83
N ASN A 510 24.18 11.31 -1.82
CA ASN A 510 24.12 9.86 -1.81
C ASN A 510 24.96 9.26 -0.67
N GLU A 511 26.10 9.85 -0.35
CA GLU A 511 26.89 9.51 0.81
C GLU A 511 26.40 10.27 2.06
N VAL A 512 26.34 9.60 3.19
CA VAL A 512 25.97 10.20 4.47
C VAL A 512 26.88 11.36 4.84
N ASN A 513 28.17 11.25 4.50
CA ASN A 513 29.12 12.33 4.75
C ASN A 513 28.86 13.58 3.91
N GLN A 514 28.34 13.44 2.69
CA GLN A 514 27.92 14.59 1.85
C GLN A 514 26.76 15.33 2.51
N LEU A 515 25.78 14.61 3.06
CA LEU A 515 24.69 15.22 3.81
C LEU A 515 25.19 15.94 5.08
N ARG A 516 26.12 15.33 5.82
CA ARG A 516 26.72 15.96 7.03
C ARG A 516 27.44 17.27 6.70
N LYS A 517 28.11 17.35 5.55
CA LYS A 517 28.83 18.55 5.07
C LYS A 517 27.91 19.62 4.48
N THR A 518 26.66 19.30 4.13
CA THR A 518 25.71 20.31 3.64
C THR A 518 25.45 21.33 4.76
N GLU A 519 25.63 22.61 4.46
CA GLU A 519 25.36 23.69 5.41
C GLU A 519 23.86 23.95 5.52
N LEU A 520 23.36 24.12 6.72
CA LEU A 520 21.95 24.43 6.98
C LEU A 520 21.51 25.76 6.35
N SER A 521 22.42 26.74 6.27
CA SER A 521 22.21 28.03 5.62
C SER A 521 22.00 27.93 4.09
N ASN A 522 22.54 26.85 3.48
CA ASN A 522 22.38 26.59 2.06
C ASN A 522 21.08 25.85 1.71
N ILE A 523 20.36 25.27 2.68
CA ILE A 523 19.07 24.62 2.44
C ILE A 523 18.07 25.68 1.99
N ASP A 524 17.41 25.44 0.86
CA ASP A 524 16.32 26.30 0.36
C ASP A 524 15.01 25.98 1.09
N ARG A 525 14.79 26.66 2.22
CA ARG A 525 13.61 26.44 3.05
C ARG A 525 12.32 26.91 2.38
N ASP A 526 12.39 27.92 1.51
CA ASP A 526 11.23 28.45 0.80
C ASP A 526 10.63 27.41 -0.16
N TYR A 527 11.48 26.56 -0.75
CA TYR A 527 11.05 25.41 -1.53
C TYR A 527 10.15 24.47 -0.72
N TYR A 528 10.56 24.11 0.50
CA TYR A 528 9.80 23.20 1.38
C TYR A 528 8.54 23.88 1.94
N ILE A 529 8.60 25.16 2.26
CA ILE A 529 7.45 25.97 2.68
C ILE A 529 6.39 26.01 1.58
N SER A 530 6.82 26.30 0.36
CA SER A 530 5.94 26.31 -0.81
C SER A 530 5.27 24.94 -1.04
N TRP A 531 6.04 23.88 -0.88
CA TRP A 531 5.52 22.51 -1.01
C TRP A 531 4.50 22.16 0.09
N ALA A 532 4.80 22.48 1.34
CA ALA A 532 3.89 22.27 2.47
C ALA A 532 2.58 23.04 2.28
N ASN A 533 2.64 24.31 1.87
CA ASN A 533 1.47 25.13 1.57
C ASN A 533 0.63 24.57 0.41
N LYS A 534 1.26 23.96 -0.60
CA LYS A 534 0.55 23.28 -1.68
C LYS A 534 -0.21 22.06 -1.17
N LEU A 535 0.40 21.24 -0.28
CA LEU A 535 -0.26 20.08 0.30
C LEU A 535 -1.41 20.48 1.23
N LEU A 536 -1.29 21.60 1.94
CA LEU A 536 -2.33 22.10 2.83
C LEU A 536 -3.65 22.37 2.08
N LYS A 537 -3.58 22.84 0.83
CA LYS A 537 -4.77 23.06 -0.02
C LYS A 537 -5.61 21.81 -0.26
N ASP A 538 -5.00 20.63 -0.16
CA ASP A 538 -5.74 19.36 -0.29
C ASP A 538 -6.77 19.17 0.84
N PHE A 539 -6.57 19.80 1.99
CA PHE A 539 -7.46 19.75 3.16
C PHE A 539 -8.55 20.82 3.17
N GLY A 540 -8.62 21.65 2.13
CA GLY A 540 -9.65 22.70 2.02
C GLY A 540 -9.28 24.02 2.71
N ASN A 541 -8.01 24.19 3.03
CA ASN A 541 -7.42 25.44 3.56
C ASN A 541 -6.76 26.27 2.47
#